data_e2300d3c54cf6eccf9ac9b6a7e9a5acd
#
_entry.id   e2300d3c54cf6eccf9ac9b6a7e9a5acd
#
_cell.length_a   1.000
_cell.length_b   1.000
_cell.length_c   1.000
_cell.angle_alpha   90.00
_cell.angle_beta   90.00
_cell.angle_gamma   90.00
#
_symmetry.space_group_name_H-M   'P 1'
#
loop_
_entity.id
_entity.type
_entity.pdbx_description
1 polymer ?
#
loop_
_entity_poly.entity_id
_entity_poly.type
_entity_poly.pdbx_seq_one_letter_code
_entity_poly.pdbx_strand_id
1 'polypeptide(L)'
;MVKNKDHPFRKKWGQNFLADGNLLDKIARTIDPKTSDNILEIGPGEGALTERILPFVQEMVAVEIDPMLIKTLEEIPSLKSLNIIHGDILMQEIKDLPINDPVRVVGNIPYNITSPILFWLIEQLDYWEDAFIMIQ
;
A
#
# COMPACT_ATOMS: atom_id res chain seq x y z
N MET A 1 -7.63 24.69 -6.78
CA MET A 1 -7.18 23.36 -6.32
C MET A 1 -5.96 23.50 -5.42
N VAL A 2 -6.01 22.91 -4.26
CA VAL A 2 -4.90 22.93 -3.34
C VAL A 2 -3.82 21.96 -3.84
N LYS A 3 -2.62 22.48 -4.01
CA LYS A 3 -1.48 21.66 -4.41
C LYS A 3 -0.78 21.15 -3.16
N ASN A 4 -0.72 19.86 -3.01
CA ASN A 4 -0.05 19.23 -1.88
C ASN A 4 1.45 19.07 -2.07
N LYS A 5 2.04 19.87 -2.96
CA LYS A 5 3.47 19.79 -3.24
C LYS A 5 4.33 19.92 -2.01
N ASP A 6 3.89 20.76 -1.11
CA ASP A 6 4.67 21.14 0.08
C ASP A 6 4.16 20.49 1.35
N HIS A 7 3.40 19.40 1.23
CA HIS A 7 2.94 18.66 2.39
C HIS A 7 4.17 18.17 3.17
N PRO A 8 4.34 18.61 4.43
CA PRO A 8 5.58 18.33 5.18
C PRO A 8 5.84 16.84 5.39
N PHE A 9 4.77 16.05 5.52
CA PHE A 9 4.91 14.59 5.71
C PHE A 9 5.39 13.88 4.46
N ARG A 10 5.01 14.35 3.27
CA ARG A 10 5.55 13.83 2.01
C ARG A 10 7.06 13.99 1.96
N LYS A 11 7.53 15.21 2.24
CA LYS A 11 8.97 15.50 2.22
C LYS A 11 9.73 14.68 3.25
N LYS A 12 9.17 14.60 4.46
CA LYS A 12 9.79 13.90 5.57
C LYS A 12 9.99 12.42 5.28
N TRP A 13 9.01 11.78 4.64
CA TRP A 13 9.02 10.34 4.38
C TRP A 13 9.46 9.98 2.97
N GLY A 14 9.84 10.96 2.14
CA GLY A 14 10.20 10.75 0.74
C GLY A 14 9.04 10.27 -0.11
N GLN A 15 7.82 10.58 0.28
CA GLN A 15 6.61 10.11 -0.39
C GLN A 15 6.22 11.00 -1.56
N ASN A 16 5.80 10.36 -2.66
CA ASN A 16 5.15 11.00 -3.79
C ASN A 16 3.86 10.27 -4.07
N PHE A 17 2.74 10.99 -4.03
CA PHE A 17 1.44 10.40 -4.25
C PHE A 17 1.11 10.37 -5.74
N LEU A 18 0.66 9.22 -6.20
CA LEU A 18 0.20 9.06 -7.56
C LEU A 18 -1.19 9.67 -7.69
N ALA A 19 -1.33 10.68 -8.56
CA ALA A 19 -2.58 11.44 -8.71
C ALA A 19 -3.29 11.18 -10.04
N ASP A 20 -2.65 10.50 -10.99
CA ASP A 20 -3.23 10.23 -12.30
C ASP A 20 -4.22 9.07 -12.21
N GLY A 21 -5.52 9.39 -12.29
CA GLY A 21 -6.59 8.40 -12.20
C GLY A 21 -6.54 7.33 -13.29
N ASN A 22 -6.17 7.70 -14.51
CA ASN A 22 -6.04 6.74 -15.61
C ASN A 22 -4.90 5.75 -15.36
N LEU A 23 -3.79 6.24 -14.85
CA LEU A 23 -2.66 5.38 -14.51
C LEU A 23 -2.99 4.46 -13.34
N LEU A 24 -3.66 4.97 -12.32
CA LEU A 24 -4.11 4.16 -11.19
C LEU A 24 -5.07 3.06 -11.62
N ASP A 25 -5.99 3.37 -12.53
CA ASP A 25 -6.92 2.38 -13.07
C ASP A 25 -6.17 1.30 -13.85
N LYS A 26 -5.15 1.69 -14.62
CA LYS A 26 -4.32 0.75 -15.36
C LYS A 26 -3.54 -0.16 -14.42
N ILE A 27 -2.98 0.39 -13.36
CA ILE A 27 -2.26 -0.37 -12.34
C ILE A 27 -3.19 -1.38 -11.68
N ALA A 28 -4.39 -0.95 -11.29
CA ALA A 28 -5.37 -1.84 -10.67
C ALA A 28 -5.77 -2.98 -11.62
N ARG A 29 -5.96 -2.69 -12.91
CA ARG A 29 -6.24 -3.73 -13.92
C ARG A 29 -5.07 -4.71 -14.07
N THR A 30 -3.85 -4.22 -14.00
CA THR A 30 -2.65 -5.07 -14.09
C THR A 30 -2.55 -6.00 -12.89
N ILE A 31 -2.87 -5.51 -11.71
CA ILE A 31 -2.94 -6.32 -10.48
C ILE A 31 -4.05 -7.37 -10.61
N ASP A 32 -5.14 -7.00 -11.28
CA ASP A 32 -6.28 -7.87 -11.52
C ASP A 32 -6.78 -8.55 -10.23
N PRO A 33 -7.27 -7.75 -9.28
CA PRO A 33 -7.69 -8.27 -7.98
C PRO A 33 -8.89 -9.22 -8.10
N LYS A 34 -8.84 -10.33 -7.37
CA LYS A 34 -9.89 -11.35 -7.33
C LYS A 34 -10.53 -11.39 -5.95
N THR A 35 -11.78 -11.89 -5.91
CA THR A 35 -12.51 -11.97 -4.64
C THR A 35 -11.86 -12.88 -3.61
N SER A 36 -11.01 -13.81 -4.04
CA SER A 36 -10.27 -14.70 -3.14
C SER A 36 -8.91 -14.14 -2.69
N ASP A 37 -8.52 -12.97 -3.18
CA ASP A 37 -7.20 -12.41 -2.90
C ASP A 37 -7.10 -11.81 -1.50
N ASN A 38 -5.90 -11.94 -0.94
CA ASN A 38 -5.48 -11.29 0.30
C ASN A 38 -4.34 -10.33 -0.06
N ILE A 39 -4.61 -9.05 0.05
CA ILE A 39 -3.69 -8.00 -0.43
C ILE A 39 -3.00 -7.31 0.75
N LEU A 40 -1.69 -7.22 0.67
CA LEU A 40 -0.88 -6.40 1.56
C LEU A 40 -0.40 -5.17 0.77
N GLU A 41 -0.86 -4.00 1.18
CA GLU A 41 -0.41 -2.75 0.57
C GLU A 41 0.65 -2.08 1.43
N ILE A 42 1.77 -1.74 0.81
CA ILE A 42 2.85 -1.00 1.45
C ILE A 42 2.67 0.49 1.14
N GLY A 43 2.45 1.28 2.19
CA GLY A 43 2.35 2.73 2.05
C GLY A 43 1.15 3.19 1.23
N PRO A 44 -0.08 2.99 1.71
CA PRO A 44 -1.28 3.37 0.97
C PRO A 44 -1.39 4.86 0.69
N GLY A 45 -0.68 5.69 1.44
CA GLY A 45 -0.71 7.12 1.26
C GLY A 45 -2.10 7.68 1.51
N GLU A 46 -2.66 8.35 0.51
CA GLU A 46 -4.01 8.91 0.59
C GLU A 46 -5.10 7.92 0.19
N GLY A 47 -4.72 6.68 -0.14
CA GLY A 47 -5.68 5.61 -0.42
C GLY A 47 -6.14 5.52 -1.86
N ALA A 48 -5.50 6.20 -2.79
CA ALA A 48 -5.95 6.23 -4.18
C ALA A 48 -5.92 4.85 -4.85
N LEU A 49 -4.84 4.10 -4.67
CA LEU A 49 -4.76 2.73 -5.17
C LEU A 49 -5.65 1.80 -4.32
N THR A 50 -5.66 2.01 -3.02
CA THR A 50 -6.46 1.23 -2.08
C THR A 50 -7.93 1.21 -2.48
N GLU A 51 -8.50 2.37 -2.81
CA GLU A 51 -9.90 2.50 -3.22
C GLU A 51 -10.24 1.68 -4.47
N ARG A 52 -9.26 1.45 -5.33
CA ARG A 52 -9.43 0.71 -6.57
C ARG A 52 -9.28 -0.80 -6.42
N ILE A 53 -8.75 -1.25 -5.30
CA ILE A 53 -8.49 -2.67 -5.05
C ILE A 53 -9.43 -3.25 -3.99
N LEU A 54 -9.62 -2.53 -2.90
CA LEU A 54 -10.36 -3.02 -1.72
C LEU A 54 -11.74 -3.60 -2.04
N PRO A 55 -12.56 -2.98 -2.92
CA PRO A 55 -13.90 -3.52 -3.18
C PRO A 55 -13.93 -4.90 -3.84
N PHE A 56 -12.81 -5.35 -4.40
CA PHE A 56 -12.76 -6.54 -5.24
C PHE A 56 -12.05 -7.72 -4.58
N VAL A 57 -11.58 -7.58 -3.35
CA VAL A 57 -10.75 -8.61 -2.71
C VAL A 57 -11.36 -9.10 -1.42
N GLN A 58 -10.90 -10.27 -0.95
CA GLN A 58 -11.38 -10.89 0.26
C GLN A 58 -10.96 -10.12 1.50
N GLU A 59 -9.68 -9.74 1.56
CA GLU A 59 -9.18 -8.93 2.66
C GLU A 59 -8.02 -8.06 2.18
N MET A 60 -7.83 -6.93 2.84
CA MET A 60 -6.74 -6.03 2.55
C MET A 60 -6.18 -5.46 3.83
N VAL A 61 -4.87 -5.56 3.95
CA VAL A 61 -4.08 -4.99 5.06
C VAL A 61 -3.14 -3.97 4.46
N ALA A 62 -3.04 -2.80 5.07
CA ALA A 62 -2.11 -1.76 4.66
C ALA A 62 -1.17 -1.42 5.81
N VAL A 63 0.11 -1.26 5.50
CA VAL A 63 1.11 -0.83 6.47
C VAL A 63 1.53 0.59 6.11
N GLU A 64 1.30 1.52 7.02
CA GLU A 64 1.58 2.95 6.82
C GLU A 64 2.41 3.48 7.99
N ILE A 65 3.48 4.20 7.66
CA ILE A 65 4.39 4.75 8.67
C ILE A 65 3.95 6.13 9.18
N ASP A 66 3.23 6.89 8.36
CA ASP A 66 2.84 8.26 8.68
C ASP A 66 1.50 8.28 9.45
N PRO A 67 1.50 8.67 10.74
CA PRO A 67 0.28 8.69 11.55
C PRO A 67 -0.78 9.67 11.03
N MET A 68 -0.38 10.72 10.33
CA MET A 68 -1.32 11.67 9.74
C MET A 68 -2.08 11.04 8.58
N LEU A 69 -1.39 10.25 7.76
CA LEU A 69 -2.04 9.53 6.66
C LEU A 69 -2.99 8.46 7.19
N ILE A 70 -2.61 7.76 8.25
CA ILE A 70 -3.49 6.77 8.88
C ILE A 70 -4.80 7.43 9.32
N LYS A 71 -4.70 8.58 9.98
CA LYS A 71 -5.89 9.31 10.42
C LYS A 71 -6.79 9.68 9.24
N THR A 72 -6.18 10.15 8.15
CA THR A 72 -6.91 10.49 6.94
C THR A 72 -7.61 9.28 6.34
N LEU A 73 -6.91 8.14 6.25
CA LEU A 73 -7.46 6.90 5.72
C LEU A 73 -8.64 6.39 6.55
N GLU A 74 -8.53 6.48 7.87
CA GLU A 74 -9.59 6.03 8.78
C GLU A 74 -10.87 6.84 8.64
N GLU A 75 -10.79 8.05 8.12
CA GLU A 75 -11.95 8.94 7.90
C GLU A 75 -12.62 8.72 6.55
N ILE A 76 -12.05 7.89 5.68
CA ILE A 76 -12.63 7.61 4.33
C ILE A 76 -13.65 6.48 4.46
N PRO A 77 -14.95 6.75 4.23
CA PRO A 77 -15.99 5.72 4.40
C PRO A 77 -15.79 4.49 3.52
N SER A 78 -15.31 4.67 2.29
CA SER A 78 -15.09 3.55 1.35
C SER A 78 -13.95 2.63 1.77
N LEU A 79 -13.10 3.05 2.71
CA LEU A 79 -11.98 2.25 3.21
C LEU A 79 -12.23 1.64 4.58
N LYS A 80 -13.48 1.60 5.02
CA LYS A 80 -13.85 1.13 6.36
C LYS A 80 -13.40 -0.30 6.64
N SER A 81 -13.39 -1.16 5.63
CA SER A 81 -12.98 -2.56 5.78
C SER A 81 -11.48 -2.77 5.68
N LEU A 82 -10.71 -1.73 5.37
CA LEU A 82 -9.25 -1.80 5.32
C LEU A 82 -8.68 -1.97 6.73
N ASN A 83 -7.79 -2.94 6.90
CA ASN A 83 -7.08 -3.13 8.15
C ASN A 83 -5.74 -2.38 8.07
N ILE A 84 -5.63 -1.29 8.80
CA ILE A 84 -4.46 -0.42 8.74
C ILE A 84 -3.53 -0.73 9.91
N ILE A 85 -2.26 -0.99 9.60
CA ILE A 85 -1.21 -1.23 10.60
C ILE A 85 -0.27 -0.02 10.57
N HIS A 86 -0.12 0.64 11.71
CA HIS A 86 0.85 1.72 11.86
C HIS A 86 2.23 1.12 12.09
N GLY A 87 3.13 1.35 11.18
CA GLY A 87 4.48 0.84 11.32
C GLY A 87 5.33 1.01 10.07
N ASP A 88 6.59 0.67 10.23
CA ASP A 88 7.56 0.59 9.15
C ASP A 88 7.51 -0.81 8.56
N ILE A 89 7.26 -0.93 7.26
CA ILE A 89 7.19 -2.24 6.61
C ILE A 89 8.48 -3.04 6.80
N LEU A 90 9.62 -2.38 6.85
CA LEU A 90 10.91 -3.03 7.02
C LEU A 90 11.08 -3.71 8.39
N MET A 91 10.24 -3.32 9.35
CA MET A 91 10.21 -3.90 10.70
C MET A 91 9.12 -4.93 10.88
N GLN A 92 8.34 -5.22 9.82
CA GLN A 92 7.25 -6.17 9.88
C GLN A 92 7.67 -7.53 9.34
N GLU A 93 6.99 -8.55 9.82
CA GLU A 93 7.06 -9.89 9.24
C GLU A 93 5.66 -10.27 8.75
N ILE A 94 5.53 -10.73 7.50
CA ILE A 94 4.21 -11.06 6.94
C ILE A 94 3.50 -12.10 7.79
N LYS A 95 4.23 -13.08 8.32
CA LYS A 95 3.67 -14.14 9.16
C LYS A 95 2.97 -13.61 10.42
N ASP A 96 3.36 -12.41 10.89
CA ASP A 96 2.81 -11.80 12.10
C ASP A 96 1.72 -10.76 11.78
N LEU A 97 1.49 -10.46 10.51
CA LEU A 97 0.43 -9.53 10.10
C LEU A 97 -0.93 -10.26 10.07
N PRO A 98 -2.02 -9.52 10.31
CA PRO A 98 -3.37 -10.11 10.30
C PRO A 98 -3.88 -10.31 8.88
N ILE A 99 -3.22 -11.18 8.12
CA ILE A 99 -3.54 -11.47 6.73
C ILE A 99 -3.38 -12.97 6.47
N ASN A 100 -4.29 -13.54 5.70
CA ASN A 100 -4.27 -14.95 5.35
C ASN A 100 -3.42 -15.20 4.10
N ASP A 101 -2.91 -16.43 3.98
CA ASP A 101 -2.21 -16.88 2.79
C ASP A 101 -3.19 -17.29 1.69
N PRO A 102 -2.82 -17.19 0.43
CA PRO A 102 -1.62 -16.55 -0.09
C PRO A 102 -1.73 -15.02 -0.09
N VAL A 103 -0.60 -14.35 0.04
CA VAL A 103 -0.54 -12.89 0.09
C VAL A 103 -0.04 -12.34 -1.24
N ARG A 104 -0.71 -11.31 -1.74
CA ARG A 104 -0.26 -10.52 -2.87
C ARG A 104 0.14 -9.13 -2.36
N VAL A 105 1.34 -8.69 -2.71
CA VAL A 105 1.88 -7.41 -2.23
C VAL A 105 1.73 -6.34 -3.29
N VAL A 106 1.26 -5.17 -2.89
CA VAL A 106 1.20 -4.00 -3.78
C VAL A 106 1.78 -2.79 -3.06
N GLY A 107 2.33 -1.86 -3.80
CA GLY A 107 2.83 -0.64 -3.18
C GLY A 107 3.30 0.39 -4.19
N ASN A 108 3.10 1.65 -3.85
CA ASN A 108 3.68 2.79 -4.55
C ASN A 108 4.81 3.32 -3.66
N ILE A 109 6.04 2.97 -4.02
CA ILE A 109 7.18 3.08 -3.12
C ILE A 109 7.98 4.35 -3.40
N PRO A 110 8.28 5.18 -2.38
CA PRO A 110 9.20 6.29 -2.55
C PRO A 110 10.58 5.80 -3.00
N TYR A 111 11.22 6.58 -3.90
CA TYR A 111 12.47 6.16 -4.51
C TYR A 111 13.58 5.86 -3.50
N ASN A 112 13.58 6.55 -2.36
CA ASN A 112 14.65 6.45 -1.36
C ASN A 112 14.59 5.19 -0.50
N ILE A 113 13.51 4.41 -0.57
CA ILE A 113 13.38 3.16 0.19
C ILE A 113 13.09 1.95 -0.70
N THR A 114 13.20 2.12 -2.02
CA THR A 114 12.93 1.04 -2.98
C THR A 114 13.82 -0.17 -2.75
N SER A 115 15.15 0.03 -2.68
CA SER A 115 16.08 -1.08 -2.48
C SER A 115 15.86 -1.82 -1.17
N PRO A 116 15.71 -1.15 -0.01
CA PRO A 116 15.38 -1.85 1.22
C PRO A 116 14.10 -2.68 1.14
N ILE A 117 13.07 -2.18 0.47
CA ILE A 117 11.80 -2.91 0.33
C ILE A 117 11.98 -4.14 -0.56
N LEU A 118 12.75 -4.03 -1.65
CA LEU A 118 13.03 -5.18 -2.50
C LEU A 118 13.78 -6.27 -1.73
N PHE A 119 14.76 -5.91 -0.91
CA PHE A 119 15.44 -6.86 -0.04
C PHE A 119 14.50 -7.47 0.99
N TRP A 120 13.62 -6.67 1.58
CA TRP A 120 12.62 -7.16 2.52
C TRP A 120 11.69 -8.18 1.85
N LEU A 121 11.24 -7.91 0.62
CA LEU A 121 10.42 -8.85 -0.14
C LEU A 121 11.15 -10.19 -0.35
N ILE A 122 12.44 -10.14 -0.66
CA ILE A 122 13.25 -11.36 -0.83
C ILE A 122 13.31 -12.14 0.48
N GLU A 123 13.50 -11.45 1.61
CA GLU A 123 13.52 -12.09 2.92
C GLU A 123 12.18 -12.73 3.29
N GLN A 124 11.07 -12.16 2.78
CA GLN A 124 9.71 -12.63 3.07
C GLN A 124 9.17 -13.56 2.00
N LEU A 125 10.01 -14.12 1.13
CA LEU A 125 9.62 -14.82 -0.08
C LEU A 125 8.66 -15.99 0.17
N ASP A 126 8.78 -16.65 1.31
CA ASP A 126 7.93 -17.79 1.66
C ASP A 126 6.48 -17.39 1.99
N TYR A 127 6.21 -16.10 2.15
CA TYR A 127 4.93 -15.59 2.66
C TYR A 127 4.10 -14.81 1.65
N TRP A 128 4.59 -14.61 0.41
CA TRP A 128 3.83 -13.93 -0.63
C TRP A 128 4.00 -14.62 -1.97
N GLU A 129 3.00 -14.48 -2.85
CA GLU A 129 3.01 -15.15 -4.16
C GLU A 129 3.39 -14.22 -5.31
N ASP A 130 3.02 -12.95 -5.26
CA ASP A 130 3.43 -11.96 -6.25
C ASP A 130 3.47 -10.56 -5.63
N ALA A 131 4.14 -9.64 -6.33
CA ALA A 131 4.29 -8.27 -5.85
C ALA A 131 4.25 -7.30 -7.03
N PHE A 132 3.48 -6.23 -6.88
CA PHE A 132 3.35 -5.15 -7.85
C PHE A 132 3.85 -3.87 -7.18
N ILE A 133 5.06 -3.46 -7.51
CA ILE A 133 5.71 -2.33 -6.89
C ILE A 133 5.91 -1.23 -7.93
N MET A 134 5.26 -0.08 -7.71
CA MET A 134 5.49 1.10 -8.53
C MET A 134 6.67 1.88 -7.95
N ILE A 135 7.64 2.12 -8.79
CA ILE A 135 8.87 2.81 -8.41
C ILE A 135 8.82 4.21 -9.03
N GLN A 136 9.03 5.21 -8.19
CA GLN A 136 9.03 6.61 -8.61
C GLN A 136 10.35 6.99 -9.25
#